data_f74e43e6e91f6b005c8a76b86c3ed7d3
#
_entry.id   f74e43e6e91f6b005c8a76b86c3ed7d3
#
_cell.length_a   1.000
_cell.length_b   1.000
_cell.length_c   1.000
_cell.angle_alpha   90.00
_cell.angle_beta   90.00
_cell.angle_gamma   90.00
#
_symmetry.space_group_name_H-M   'P 1'
#
loop_
_entity.id
_entity.type
_entity.pdbx_description
1 polymer ?
#
loop_
_entity_poly.entity_id
_entity_poly.type
_entity_poly.pdbx_seq_one_letter_code
_entity_poly.pdbx_strand_id
1 'polypeptide(L)'
;MTQDTAAGNATLLAGMRSVRMAAAGAVWLAVGLTVTATTGCDKTKAFAAESESSAAASAVRDELDLTKHPTILFEVFGDRTNPQMVPVGVLEKGKLHAIHLSPDGWRNFDRIYNHPGTTYTLYQDGRAAGTATIKQGMWSKPDAPLYTLPNCQSLIPLAAVSIASKAQIGITVEFLATSAALTPPPAAAPLTPSAVASLSRAIGFRVAESAHIPRSRLDSLDFHAEALTTGATPSPTLVVSYVDPNGEEAAARGDETSYVFAIADKTGGAYTPSYTRVINGAGAHGEYRRFVDHLDLDGDGIDEIVLEGWQNGGDTYLAVMRYNSGRWMEVFRGATSWCLDPRHAPPIGAP
;
A
#
# COMPACT_ATOMS: atom_id res chain seq x y z
N MET A 1 -32.27 -34.80 14.21
CA MET A 1 -31.41 -34.59 13.05
C MET A 1 -31.37 -33.09 12.79
N THR A 2 -30.46 -32.41 13.44
CA THR A 2 -30.28 -30.97 13.41
C THR A 2 -28.92 -30.71 12.79
N GLN A 3 -28.91 -30.07 11.64
CA GLN A 3 -27.71 -29.53 11.00
C GLN A 3 -27.46 -28.10 11.54
N ASP A 4 -26.44 -27.97 12.35
CA ASP A 4 -25.89 -26.65 12.71
C ASP A 4 -24.94 -26.19 11.61
N THR A 5 -25.35 -25.14 10.90
CA THR A 5 -24.56 -24.40 9.97
C THR A 5 -23.78 -23.30 10.72
N ALA A 6 -22.50 -23.51 10.88
CA ALA A 6 -21.59 -22.46 11.32
C ALA A 6 -21.35 -21.47 10.16
N ALA A 7 -22.05 -20.35 10.18
CA ALA A 7 -21.75 -19.19 9.35
C ALA A 7 -20.59 -18.41 9.99
N GLY A 8 -19.41 -18.52 9.41
CA GLY A 8 -18.25 -17.74 9.81
C GLY A 8 -18.42 -16.28 9.38
N ASN A 9 -18.21 -15.38 10.33
CA ASN A 9 -18.20 -13.92 10.16
C ASN A 9 -17.04 -13.48 9.27
N ALA A 10 -17.34 -13.26 8.00
CA ALA A 10 -16.52 -12.44 7.09
C ALA A 10 -17.31 -11.16 6.80
N THR A 11 -17.35 -10.28 7.78
CA THR A 11 -18.01 -8.97 7.57
C THR A 11 -17.26 -7.92 8.40
N LEU A 12 -16.91 -6.82 7.75
CA LEU A 12 -16.43 -5.55 8.29
C LEU A 12 -14.94 -5.25 8.11
N LEU A 13 -14.59 -4.91 6.88
CA LEU A 13 -13.56 -3.90 6.60
C LEU A 13 -13.86 -3.15 5.27
N ALA A 14 -15.14 -3.16 4.86
CA ALA A 14 -15.60 -2.50 3.63
C ALA A 14 -15.97 -1.01 3.82
N GLY A 15 -15.62 -0.41 4.96
CA GLY A 15 -16.16 0.90 5.37
C GLY A 15 -15.24 2.12 5.20
N MET A 16 -13.98 1.99 4.82
CA MET A 16 -13.02 3.09 4.96
C MET A 16 -12.51 3.72 3.66
N ARG A 17 -13.25 3.65 2.57
CA ARG A 17 -12.98 4.48 1.39
C ARG A 17 -14.12 5.48 1.15
N SER A 18 -14.32 6.39 2.09
CA SER A 18 -15.14 7.58 1.81
C SER A 18 -14.25 8.68 1.23
N VAL A 19 -14.34 8.88 -0.06
CA VAL A 19 -13.84 10.09 -0.74
C VAL A 19 -14.60 11.29 -0.15
N ARG A 20 -14.03 11.96 0.84
CA ARG A 20 -14.51 13.26 1.31
C ARG A 20 -13.68 14.36 0.67
N MET A 21 -14.24 15.00 -0.35
CA MET A 21 -13.80 16.34 -0.75
C MET A 21 -14.20 17.32 0.36
N ALA A 22 -13.23 17.79 1.17
CA ALA A 22 -13.42 18.87 2.11
C ALA A 22 -12.69 20.10 1.59
N ALA A 23 -13.46 21.15 1.34
CA ALA A 23 -12.94 22.48 1.02
C ALA A 23 -12.28 23.11 2.26
N ALA A 24 -11.05 23.55 2.12
CA ALA A 24 -10.27 24.22 3.17
C ALA A 24 -10.58 25.70 3.21
N GLY A 25 -11.01 26.16 4.38
CA GLY A 25 -11.04 27.58 4.75
C GLY A 25 -9.80 27.93 5.58
N ALA A 26 -8.99 28.88 5.09
CA ALA A 26 -7.79 29.38 5.76
C ALA A 26 -8.12 30.40 6.84
N VAL A 27 -7.50 30.27 8.02
CA VAL A 27 -7.36 31.39 8.98
C VAL A 27 -5.90 31.43 9.44
N TRP A 28 -5.27 32.57 9.19
CA TRP A 28 -3.94 32.91 9.66
C TRP A 28 -4.00 33.59 11.04
N LEU A 29 -3.19 33.14 11.97
CA LEU A 29 -2.81 33.91 13.15
C LEU A 29 -1.31 33.71 13.42
N ALA A 30 -0.56 34.78 13.23
CA ALA A 30 0.86 34.87 13.55
C ALA A 30 1.02 35.27 15.02
N VAL A 31 1.82 34.51 15.78
CA VAL A 31 2.40 34.95 17.06
C VAL A 31 3.87 34.63 17.07
N GLY A 32 4.67 35.66 17.10
CA GLY A 32 6.12 35.56 17.25
C GLY A 32 6.52 35.37 18.71
N LEU A 33 7.50 34.54 18.97
CA LEU A 33 8.26 34.53 20.22
C LEU A 33 9.74 34.22 19.95
N THR A 34 10.57 35.18 20.27
CA THR A 34 12.02 35.11 20.34
C THR A 34 12.45 34.37 21.60
N VAL A 35 13.36 33.40 21.49
CA VAL A 35 14.08 32.84 22.64
C VAL A 35 15.58 32.74 22.34
N THR A 36 16.33 33.27 23.25
CA THR A 36 17.78 33.41 23.34
C THR A 36 18.53 32.09 23.51
N ALA A 37 19.73 32.04 22.90
CA ALA A 37 20.70 30.97 23.01
C ALA A 37 21.35 30.89 24.40
N THR A 38 21.51 29.69 24.94
CA THR A 38 22.54 29.37 25.94
C THR A 38 23.35 28.16 25.50
N THR A 39 24.64 28.39 25.39
CA THR A 39 25.70 27.41 25.10
C THR A 39 25.90 26.49 26.32
N GLY A 40 25.87 25.17 26.08
CA GLY A 40 26.30 24.16 27.00
C GLY A 40 26.89 22.97 26.23
N CYS A 41 28.21 22.80 26.29
CA CYS A 41 28.91 21.63 25.79
C CYS A 41 28.66 20.43 26.71
N ASP A 42 28.11 19.36 26.17
CA ASP A 42 28.36 18.04 26.78
C ASP A 42 28.47 16.96 25.67
N LYS A 43 29.55 16.18 25.79
CA LYS A 43 29.95 15.16 24.82
C LYS A 43 29.27 13.85 25.17
N THR A 44 28.17 13.56 24.52
CA THR A 44 27.64 12.20 24.44
C THR A 44 27.71 11.73 22.99
N LYS A 45 28.47 10.65 22.75
CA LYS A 45 28.54 9.95 21.49
C LYS A 45 27.16 9.33 21.21
N ALA A 46 26.32 10.06 20.46
CA ALA A 46 25.17 9.48 19.83
C ALA A 46 25.67 8.68 18.61
N PHE A 47 25.36 7.40 18.58
CA PHE A 47 25.41 6.60 17.36
C PHE A 47 24.48 7.29 16.34
N ALA A 48 25.08 8.00 15.38
CA ALA A 48 24.37 8.46 14.23
C ALA A 48 24.00 7.22 13.39
N ALA A 49 22.74 6.82 13.45
CA ALA A 49 22.14 6.07 12.39
C ALA A 49 22.23 6.98 11.16
N GLU A 50 23.07 6.63 10.22
CA GLU A 50 23.09 7.23 8.90
C GLU A 50 21.72 6.97 8.24
N SER A 51 20.81 7.87 8.46
CA SER A 51 19.70 8.13 7.55
C SER A 51 20.36 8.60 6.26
N GLU A 52 20.59 7.68 5.33
CA GLU A 52 20.79 8.02 3.94
C GLU A 52 19.50 8.69 3.43
N SER A 53 19.37 9.96 3.77
CA SER A 53 18.53 10.89 3.05
C SER A 53 19.08 10.95 1.64
N SER A 54 18.63 10.02 0.81
CA SER A 54 18.78 10.09 -0.63
C SER A 54 17.98 11.30 -1.14
N ALA A 55 18.51 12.49 -0.91
CA ALA A 55 18.30 13.63 -1.79
C ALA A 55 19.02 13.29 -3.10
N ALA A 56 18.60 12.22 -3.77
CA ALA A 56 18.94 11.98 -5.14
C ALA A 56 18.47 13.20 -5.91
N ALA A 57 19.44 14.04 -6.31
CA ALA A 57 19.25 15.08 -7.27
C ALA A 57 18.29 14.57 -8.33
N SER A 58 17.27 15.36 -8.65
CA SER A 58 16.29 15.13 -9.71
C SER A 58 17.06 15.03 -11.04
N ALA A 59 17.68 13.88 -11.28
CA ALA A 59 18.04 13.50 -12.62
C ALA A 59 16.71 13.50 -13.38
N VAL A 60 16.61 14.33 -14.40
CA VAL A 60 15.51 14.31 -15.36
C VAL A 60 15.45 12.86 -15.83
N ARG A 61 14.52 12.07 -15.25
CA ARG A 61 14.30 10.69 -15.72
C ARG A 61 13.69 10.82 -17.08
N ASP A 62 14.26 10.09 -18.03
CA ASP A 62 13.69 10.03 -19.37
C ASP A 62 12.23 9.62 -19.28
N GLU A 63 11.39 10.23 -20.10
CA GLU A 63 9.97 9.88 -20.21
C GLU A 63 9.83 8.41 -20.63
N LEU A 64 8.88 7.67 -20.02
CA LEU A 64 8.65 6.26 -20.31
C LEU A 64 8.32 6.06 -21.79
N ASP A 65 9.07 5.21 -22.47
CA ASP A 65 8.86 4.85 -23.86
C ASP A 65 7.71 3.83 -24.00
N LEU A 66 6.51 4.35 -24.20
CA LEU A 66 5.30 3.53 -24.36
C LEU A 66 5.29 2.67 -25.63
N THR A 67 6.16 2.96 -26.62
CA THR A 67 6.22 2.16 -27.87
C THR A 67 6.78 0.76 -27.66
N LYS A 68 7.50 0.56 -26.55
CA LYS A 68 8.03 -0.74 -26.13
C LYS A 68 7.02 -1.61 -25.41
N HIS A 69 5.79 -1.12 -25.19
CA HIS A 69 4.76 -1.81 -24.43
C HIS A 69 5.26 -2.36 -23.08
N PRO A 70 5.84 -1.52 -22.21
CA PRO A 70 6.36 -1.98 -20.94
C PRO A 70 5.26 -2.62 -20.08
N THR A 71 5.67 -3.54 -19.19
CA THR A 71 4.73 -4.16 -18.24
C THR A 71 4.34 -3.15 -17.17
N ILE A 72 3.06 -2.91 -17.03
CA ILE A 72 2.49 -2.00 -16.04
C ILE A 72 1.81 -2.82 -14.94
N LEU A 73 2.08 -2.43 -13.70
CA LEU A 73 1.31 -2.85 -12.52
C LEU A 73 0.17 -1.85 -12.31
N PHE A 74 -1.03 -2.38 -12.14
CA PHE A 74 -2.24 -1.62 -11.85
C PHE A 74 -2.84 -2.04 -10.51
N GLU A 75 -3.54 -1.13 -9.87
CA GLU A 75 -4.49 -1.40 -8.80
C GLU A 75 -5.91 -1.36 -9.39
N VAL A 76 -6.74 -2.36 -9.02
CA VAL A 76 -8.16 -2.43 -9.35
C VAL A 76 -8.95 -2.37 -8.07
N PHE A 77 -9.81 -1.36 -7.95
CA PHE A 77 -10.51 -1.03 -6.71
C PHE A 77 -11.92 -0.50 -6.96
N GLY A 78 -12.65 -0.28 -5.88
CA GLY A 78 -13.96 0.37 -5.91
C GLY A 78 -15.12 -0.57 -5.61
N ASP A 79 -16.31 -0.21 -6.07
CA ASP A 79 -17.52 -1.00 -5.92
C ASP A 79 -17.60 -2.09 -7.02
N ARG A 80 -18.14 -3.25 -6.67
CA ARG A 80 -18.31 -4.37 -7.60
C ARG A 80 -19.09 -4.02 -8.86
N THR A 81 -20.00 -3.07 -8.78
CA THR A 81 -20.82 -2.62 -9.94
C THR A 81 -20.09 -1.63 -10.82
N ASN A 82 -19.12 -0.91 -10.26
CA ASN A 82 -18.34 0.09 -10.97
C ASN A 82 -16.85 0.05 -10.57
N PRO A 83 -16.15 -1.08 -10.80
CA PRO A 83 -14.74 -1.17 -10.50
C PRO A 83 -13.91 -0.29 -11.40
N GLN A 84 -12.84 0.24 -10.84
CA GLN A 84 -11.91 1.16 -11.48
C GLN A 84 -10.51 0.59 -11.44
N MET A 85 -9.66 1.04 -12.36
CA MET A 85 -8.26 0.62 -12.46
C MET A 85 -7.36 1.84 -12.64
N VAL A 86 -6.23 1.86 -11.92
CA VAL A 86 -5.24 2.92 -11.97
C VAL A 86 -3.84 2.33 -12.11
N PRO A 87 -2.92 2.94 -12.91
CA PRO A 87 -1.54 2.49 -12.98
C PRO A 87 -0.79 2.84 -11.69
N VAL A 88 -0.02 1.89 -11.17
CA VAL A 88 0.82 2.01 -9.97
C VAL A 88 2.27 2.29 -10.35
N GLY A 89 2.81 1.51 -11.28
CA GLY A 89 4.20 1.60 -11.69
C GLY A 89 4.50 0.75 -12.92
N VAL A 90 5.72 0.92 -13.44
CA VAL A 90 6.24 0.17 -14.58
C VAL A 90 7.29 -0.84 -14.13
N LEU A 91 7.18 -2.07 -14.60
CA LEU A 91 8.16 -3.14 -14.37
C LEU A 91 9.23 -3.10 -15.47
N GLU A 92 10.45 -2.73 -15.10
CA GLU A 92 11.62 -2.72 -15.98
C GLU A 92 12.78 -3.47 -15.35
N LYS A 93 13.30 -4.46 -16.04
CA LYS A 93 14.48 -5.26 -15.61
C LYS A 93 14.35 -5.79 -14.18
N GLY A 94 13.18 -6.30 -13.83
CA GLY A 94 12.92 -6.86 -12.50
C GLY A 94 12.80 -5.80 -11.40
N LYS A 95 12.47 -4.56 -11.70
CA LYS A 95 12.24 -3.50 -10.72
C LYS A 95 10.98 -2.73 -11.06
N LEU A 96 10.23 -2.39 -10.03
CA LEU A 96 9.10 -1.49 -10.16
C LEU A 96 9.60 -0.05 -10.05
N HIS A 97 9.22 0.78 -11.01
CA HIS A 97 9.56 2.20 -11.07
C HIS A 97 8.30 3.05 -11.17
N ALA A 98 8.37 4.28 -10.67
CA ALA A 98 7.32 5.26 -10.91
C ALA A 98 7.21 5.58 -12.40
N ILE A 99 5.98 5.78 -12.87
CA ILE A 99 5.72 6.16 -14.25
C ILE A 99 5.89 7.67 -14.38
N HIS A 100 6.85 8.09 -15.20
CA HIS A 100 7.09 9.50 -15.50
C HIS A 100 6.66 9.80 -16.94
N LEU A 101 5.61 10.58 -17.09
CA LEU A 101 5.04 10.99 -18.37
C LEU A 101 4.64 12.45 -18.32
N SER A 102 4.80 13.14 -19.44
CA SER A 102 4.21 14.46 -19.67
C SER A 102 2.67 14.38 -19.71
N PRO A 103 1.94 15.48 -19.63
CA PRO A 103 0.48 15.48 -19.78
C PRO A 103 0.02 14.78 -21.07
N ASP A 104 0.73 14.99 -22.18
CA ASP A 104 0.44 14.32 -23.45
C ASP A 104 0.85 12.84 -23.43
N GLY A 105 1.93 12.51 -22.74
CA GLY A 105 2.36 11.14 -22.45
C GLY A 105 1.29 10.36 -21.70
N TRP A 106 0.66 10.96 -20.67
CA TRP A 106 -0.47 10.34 -19.96
C TRP A 106 -1.71 10.15 -20.84
N ARG A 107 -2.02 11.07 -21.74
CA ARG A 107 -3.09 10.89 -22.74
C ARG A 107 -2.79 9.73 -23.70
N ASN A 108 -1.52 9.60 -24.09
CA ASN A 108 -1.06 8.50 -24.92
C ASN A 108 -1.10 7.16 -24.16
N PHE A 109 -0.70 7.16 -22.88
CA PHE A 109 -0.84 6.00 -22.00
C PHE A 109 -2.30 5.52 -21.93
N ASP A 110 -3.24 6.42 -21.66
CA ASP A 110 -4.69 6.10 -21.62
C ASP A 110 -5.17 5.47 -22.93
N ARG A 111 -4.74 6.03 -24.06
CA ARG A 111 -5.11 5.49 -25.38
C ARG A 111 -4.55 4.10 -25.64
N ILE A 112 -3.37 3.75 -25.13
CA ILE A 112 -2.70 2.46 -25.33
C ILE A 112 -3.21 1.43 -24.30
N TYR A 113 -3.13 1.76 -23.02
CA TYR A 113 -3.40 0.82 -21.94
C TYR A 113 -4.87 0.80 -21.49
N ASN A 114 -5.57 1.92 -21.57
CA ASN A 114 -6.98 2.00 -21.18
C ASN A 114 -7.94 1.94 -22.40
N HIS A 115 -7.47 1.36 -23.51
CA HIS A 115 -8.32 1.18 -24.69
C HIS A 115 -9.47 0.22 -24.38
N PRO A 116 -10.74 0.58 -24.69
CA PRO A 116 -11.89 -0.32 -24.48
C PRO A 116 -11.68 -1.69 -25.11
N GLY A 117 -11.94 -2.75 -24.34
CA GLY A 117 -11.74 -4.14 -24.75
C GLY A 117 -10.36 -4.72 -24.41
N THR A 118 -9.39 -3.91 -24.01
CA THR A 118 -8.10 -4.41 -23.51
C THR A 118 -8.32 -5.21 -22.21
N THR A 119 -7.64 -6.33 -22.06
CA THR A 119 -7.75 -7.24 -20.91
C THR A 119 -6.44 -7.34 -20.14
N TYR A 120 -6.55 -7.45 -18.81
CA TYR A 120 -5.44 -7.58 -17.88
C TYR A 120 -5.64 -8.79 -16.99
N THR A 121 -4.55 -9.44 -16.58
CA THR A 121 -4.61 -10.52 -15.58
C THR A 121 -4.79 -9.92 -14.20
N LEU A 122 -5.85 -10.35 -13.49
CA LEU A 122 -6.06 -10.03 -12.08
C LEU A 122 -5.34 -11.03 -11.20
N TYR A 123 -4.83 -10.54 -10.06
CA TYR A 123 -4.14 -11.35 -9.05
C TYR A 123 -4.83 -11.22 -7.71
N GLN A 124 -4.81 -12.31 -6.97
CA GLN A 124 -5.19 -12.41 -5.57
C GLN A 124 -4.41 -13.55 -4.93
N ASP A 125 -3.90 -13.35 -3.74
CA ASP A 125 -3.10 -14.33 -3.00
C ASP A 125 -1.91 -14.86 -3.84
N GLY A 126 -1.20 -13.96 -4.54
CA GLY A 126 -0.05 -14.26 -5.37
C GLY A 126 -0.36 -15.00 -6.67
N ARG A 127 -1.62 -15.17 -7.06
CA ARG A 127 -2.03 -16.01 -8.18
C ARG A 127 -3.02 -15.34 -9.11
N ALA A 128 -3.00 -15.75 -10.37
CA ALA A 128 -4.00 -15.31 -11.33
C ALA A 128 -5.42 -15.70 -10.90
N ALA A 129 -6.24 -14.71 -10.60
CA ALA A 129 -7.60 -14.86 -10.08
C ALA A 129 -8.67 -14.61 -11.16
N GLY A 130 -8.31 -14.02 -12.29
CA GLY A 130 -9.26 -13.67 -13.34
C GLY A 130 -8.73 -12.62 -14.29
N THR A 131 -9.65 -11.85 -14.88
CA THR A 131 -9.33 -10.78 -15.82
C THR A 131 -10.11 -9.50 -15.53
N ALA A 132 -9.46 -8.36 -15.71
CA ALA A 132 -10.11 -7.07 -15.86
C ALA A 132 -10.18 -6.70 -17.35
N THR A 133 -11.32 -6.23 -17.81
CA THR A 133 -11.49 -5.73 -19.18
C THR A 133 -11.87 -4.27 -19.15
N ILE A 134 -11.14 -3.43 -19.85
CA ILE A 134 -11.43 -1.99 -19.97
C ILE A 134 -12.78 -1.77 -20.63
N LYS A 135 -13.66 -1.04 -19.96
CA LYS A 135 -14.92 -0.53 -20.51
C LYS A 135 -14.73 0.85 -21.11
N GLN A 136 -13.98 1.70 -20.41
CA GLN A 136 -13.75 3.08 -20.79
C GLN A 136 -12.46 3.57 -20.17
N GLY A 137 -11.57 4.14 -20.98
CA GLY A 137 -10.42 4.93 -20.50
C GLY A 137 -10.85 6.32 -20.09
N MET A 138 -9.99 7.03 -19.41
CA MET A 138 -10.28 8.35 -18.85
C MET A 138 -10.71 9.36 -19.91
N TRP A 139 -10.02 9.38 -21.05
CA TRP A 139 -10.28 10.30 -22.16
C TRP A 139 -10.88 9.62 -23.39
N SER A 140 -11.41 8.41 -23.27
CA SER A 140 -12.09 7.73 -24.39
C SER A 140 -13.28 8.52 -24.93
N LYS A 141 -13.88 9.37 -24.09
CA LYS A 141 -14.91 10.34 -24.45
C LYS A 141 -14.37 11.73 -24.11
N PRO A 142 -13.80 12.47 -25.08
CA PRO A 142 -13.16 13.77 -24.84
C PRO A 142 -14.05 14.79 -24.12
N ASP A 143 -15.35 14.79 -24.43
CA ASP A 143 -16.32 15.72 -23.84
C ASP A 143 -16.84 15.27 -22.45
N ALA A 144 -16.49 14.07 -22.01
CA ALA A 144 -16.94 13.50 -20.75
C ALA A 144 -15.86 12.57 -20.15
N PRO A 145 -14.73 13.12 -19.69
CA PRO A 145 -13.68 12.34 -19.02
C PRO A 145 -14.26 11.70 -17.74
N LEU A 146 -13.72 10.54 -17.33
CA LEU A 146 -14.21 9.83 -16.15
C LEU A 146 -14.10 10.68 -14.88
N TYR A 147 -13.08 11.52 -14.78
CA TYR A 147 -12.96 12.52 -13.72
C TYR A 147 -12.06 13.70 -14.17
N THR A 148 -12.17 14.78 -13.42
CA THR A 148 -11.31 15.96 -13.59
C THR A 148 -10.93 16.48 -12.22
N LEU A 149 -9.71 17.02 -12.10
CA LEU A 149 -9.28 17.75 -10.92
C LEU A 149 -9.05 19.21 -11.31
N PRO A 150 -9.67 20.18 -10.61
CA PRO A 150 -9.45 21.59 -10.87
C PRO A 150 -7.96 21.95 -10.83
N ASN A 151 -7.50 22.71 -11.80
CA ASN A 151 -6.12 23.21 -11.89
C ASN A 151 -5.04 22.12 -11.99
N CYS A 152 -5.38 20.88 -12.30
CA CYS A 152 -4.43 19.80 -12.54
C CYS A 152 -4.29 19.54 -14.05
N GLN A 153 -3.09 19.70 -14.58
CA GLN A 153 -2.81 19.45 -16.00
C GLN A 153 -2.26 18.04 -16.25
N SER A 154 -1.68 17.42 -15.25
CA SER A 154 -1.09 16.08 -15.35
C SER A 154 -1.80 15.13 -14.40
N LEU A 155 -2.83 14.45 -14.91
CA LEU A 155 -3.63 13.48 -14.16
C LEU A 155 -3.16 12.06 -14.44
N ILE A 156 -3.07 11.23 -13.40
CA ILE A 156 -2.97 9.78 -13.57
C ILE A 156 -4.28 9.27 -14.18
N PRO A 157 -4.26 8.58 -15.34
CA PRO A 157 -5.48 8.11 -15.99
C PRO A 157 -6.11 6.96 -15.21
N LEU A 158 -7.41 7.10 -15.00
CA LEU A 158 -8.28 6.08 -14.43
C LEU A 158 -9.05 5.39 -15.55
N ALA A 159 -9.26 4.08 -15.45
CA ALA A 159 -10.14 3.35 -16.35
C ALA A 159 -11.33 2.74 -15.61
N ALA A 160 -12.51 2.74 -16.22
CA ALA A 160 -13.62 1.91 -15.79
C ALA A 160 -13.43 0.51 -16.37
N VAL A 161 -13.60 -0.53 -15.55
CA VAL A 161 -13.38 -1.92 -15.96
C VAL A 161 -14.58 -2.81 -15.70
N SER A 162 -14.58 -4.00 -16.29
CA SER A 162 -15.40 -5.14 -15.86
C SER A 162 -14.48 -6.24 -15.38
N ILE A 163 -14.90 -6.94 -14.34
CA ILE A 163 -14.13 -8.01 -13.71
C ILE A 163 -14.79 -9.34 -14.02
N ALA A 164 -13.99 -10.30 -14.50
CA ALA A 164 -14.34 -11.71 -14.57
C ALA A 164 -13.35 -12.49 -13.69
N SER A 165 -13.76 -12.80 -12.46
CA SER A 165 -12.92 -13.50 -11.48
C SER A 165 -13.61 -14.76 -10.98
N LYS A 166 -12.82 -15.79 -10.68
CA LYS A 166 -13.25 -16.99 -9.96
C LYS A 166 -13.21 -16.77 -8.44
N ALA A 167 -12.52 -15.73 -7.98
CA ALA A 167 -12.47 -15.37 -6.58
C ALA A 167 -13.83 -14.85 -6.11
N GLN A 168 -14.12 -15.04 -4.84
CA GLN A 168 -15.33 -14.52 -4.24
C GLN A 168 -15.19 -13.02 -4.07
N ILE A 169 -15.93 -12.26 -4.89
CA ILE A 169 -15.90 -10.79 -4.87
C ILE A 169 -16.96 -10.29 -3.89
N GLY A 170 -16.54 -9.53 -2.87
CA GLY A 170 -17.42 -8.83 -1.93
C GLY A 170 -18.16 -7.63 -2.56
N ILE A 171 -18.63 -6.73 -1.73
CA ILE A 171 -19.24 -5.45 -2.17
C ILE A 171 -18.16 -4.55 -2.77
N THR A 172 -17.00 -4.50 -2.13
CA THR A 172 -15.80 -3.81 -2.62
C THR A 172 -14.87 -4.80 -3.31
N VAL A 173 -14.19 -4.32 -4.32
CA VAL A 173 -13.14 -5.05 -5.05
C VAL A 173 -11.79 -4.45 -4.75
N GLU A 174 -10.79 -5.31 -4.62
CA GLU A 174 -9.41 -4.94 -4.51
C GLU A 174 -8.56 -6.06 -5.13
N PHE A 175 -7.87 -5.74 -6.21
CA PHE A 175 -6.96 -6.65 -6.91
C PHE A 175 -5.75 -5.87 -7.40
N LEU A 176 -4.66 -6.58 -7.58
CA LEU A 176 -3.59 -6.13 -8.45
C LEU A 176 -3.83 -6.66 -9.87
N ALA A 177 -3.37 -5.93 -10.88
CA ALA A 177 -3.44 -6.39 -12.26
C ALA A 177 -2.15 -6.03 -13.00
N THR A 178 -1.80 -6.83 -14.01
CA THR A 178 -0.63 -6.55 -14.85
C THR A 178 -0.94 -6.67 -16.33
N SER A 179 -0.19 -5.92 -17.15
CA SER A 179 -0.28 -5.99 -18.61
C SER A 179 0.44 -7.21 -19.20
N ALA A 180 1.26 -7.92 -18.42
CA ALA A 180 1.86 -9.21 -18.76
C ALA A 180 1.61 -10.21 -17.63
N ALA A 181 1.50 -11.49 -17.97
CA ALA A 181 1.34 -12.54 -16.96
C ALA A 181 2.64 -12.68 -16.13
N LEU A 182 2.46 -12.80 -14.80
CA LEU A 182 3.55 -13.09 -13.86
C LEU A 182 3.58 -14.58 -13.52
N THR A 183 4.75 -15.08 -13.15
CA THR A 183 4.94 -16.46 -12.71
C THR A 183 4.56 -16.56 -11.23
N PRO A 184 3.66 -17.49 -10.84
CA PRO A 184 3.35 -17.67 -9.42
C PRO A 184 4.54 -18.32 -8.69
N PRO A 185 4.73 -18.01 -7.39
CA PRO A 185 5.79 -18.61 -6.60
C PRO A 185 5.54 -20.13 -6.39
N PRO A 186 6.59 -20.88 -6.01
CA PRO A 186 6.43 -22.27 -5.63
C PRO A 186 5.49 -22.41 -4.43
N ALA A 187 4.67 -23.46 -4.46
CA ALA A 187 3.75 -23.72 -3.36
C ALA A 187 4.52 -24.06 -2.07
N ALA A 188 4.19 -23.39 -0.96
CA ALA A 188 4.63 -23.80 0.38
C ALA A 188 3.56 -24.65 1.08
N ALA A 189 3.96 -25.43 2.08
CA ALA A 189 3.00 -26.16 2.91
C ALA A 189 2.15 -25.17 3.72
N PRO A 190 0.81 -25.19 3.58
CA PRO A 190 -0.05 -24.23 4.26
C PRO A 190 -0.02 -24.44 5.78
N LEU A 191 -0.15 -23.35 6.51
CA LEU A 191 -0.43 -23.37 7.95
C LEU A 191 -1.94 -23.54 8.18
N THR A 192 -2.32 -24.20 9.27
CA THR A 192 -3.73 -24.19 9.67
C THR A 192 -4.15 -22.81 10.16
N PRO A 193 -5.43 -22.40 10.02
CA PRO A 193 -5.89 -21.10 10.50
C PRO A 193 -5.59 -20.85 11.98
N SER A 194 -5.68 -21.90 12.83
CA SER A 194 -5.34 -21.81 14.25
C SER A 194 -3.84 -21.59 14.48
N ALA A 195 -2.98 -22.20 13.68
CA ALA A 195 -1.53 -21.97 13.74
C ALA A 195 -1.18 -20.56 13.30
N VAL A 196 -1.79 -20.07 12.21
CA VAL A 196 -1.62 -18.66 11.76
C VAL A 196 -1.99 -17.72 12.89
N ALA A 197 -3.20 -17.84 13.45
CA ALA A 197 -3.65 -16.96 14.53
C ALA A 197 -2.74 -17.01 15.76
N SER A 198 -2.34 -18.20 16.20
CA SER A 198 -1.50 -18.38 17.39
C SER A 198 -0.09 -17.78 17.20
N LEU A 199 0.57 -18.10 16.08
CA LEU A 199 1.91 -17.61 15.78
C LEU A 199 1.91 -16.09 15.59
N SER A 200 0.92 -15.56 14.88
CA SER A 200 0.78 -14.12 14.62
C SER A 200 0.53 -13.33 15.90
N ARG A 201 -0.31 -13.84 16.82
CA ARG A 201 -0.48 -13.22 18.13
C ARG A 201 0.83 -13.19 18.94
N ALA A 202 1.58 -14.29 18.94
CA ALA A 202 2.88 -14.33 19.61
C ALA A 202 3.89 -13.34 19.02
N ILE A 203 3.86 -13.11 17.70
CA ILE A 203 4.66 -12.10 17.01
C ILE A 203 4.21 -10.71 17.45
N GLY A 204 2.92 -10.41 17.33
CA GLY A 204 2.35 -9.12 17.70
C GLY A 204 2.63 -8.73 19.15
N PHE A 205 2.53 -9.66 20.09
CA PHE A 205 2.87 -9.43 21.50
C PHE A 205 4.32 -9.04 21.69
N ARG A 206 5.26 -9.75 21.05
CA ARG A 206 6.70 -9.41 21.16
C ARG A 206 7.01 -8.03 20.58
N VAL A 207 6.39 -7.67 19.44
CA VAL A 207 6.58 -6.35 18.83
C VAL A 207 5.96 -5.26 19.72
N ALA A 208 4.75 -5.46 20.23
CA ALA A 208 4.09 -4.53 21.13
C ALA A 208 4.86 -4.32 22.42
N GLU A 209 5.37 -5.40 23.04
CA GLU A 209 6.20 -5.35 24.25
C GLU A 209 7.47 -4.53 24.04
N SER A 210 8.16 -4.73 22.90
CA SER A 210 9.35 -3.95 22.54
C SER A 210 9.06 -2.46 22.36
N ALA A 211 7.83 -2.12 22.01
CA ALA A 211 7.33 -0.75 21.81
C ALA A 211 6.59 -0.19 23.04
N HIS A 212 6.63 -0.91 24.17
CA HIS A 212 5.96 -0.53 25.43
C HIS A 212 4.42 -0.37 25.29
N ILE A 213 3.78 -1.10 24.37
CA ILE A 213 2.32 -1.16 24.29
C ILE A 213 1.82 -2.21 25.30
N PRO A 214 1.00 -1.83 26.28
CA PRO A 214 0.44 -2.77 27.24
C PRO A 214 -0.42 -3.84 26.56
N ARG A 215 -0.38 -5.06 27.09
CA ARG A 215 -1.18 -6.16 26.53
C ARG A 215 -2.67 -5.84 26.49
N SER A 216 -3.20 -5.22 27.54
CA SER A 216 -4.62 -4.78 27.57
C SER A 216 -4.97 -3.81 26.45
N ARG A 217 -4.03 -2.96 26.03
CA ARG A 217 -4.22 -2.07 24.89
C ARG A 217 -4.20 -2.87 23.59
N LEU A 218 -3.23 -3.77 23.41
CA LEU A 218 -3.15 -4.61 22.21
C LEU A 218 -4.40 -5.50 22.04
N ASP A 219 -4.94 -6.04 23.15
CA ASP A 219 -6.15 -6.85 23.14
C ASP A 219 -7.42 -6.05 22.75
N SER A 220 -7.38 -4.72 22.78
CA SER A 220 -8.47 -3.83 22.34
C SER A 220 -8.40 -3.44 20.87
N LEU A 221 -7.32 -3.80 20.17
CA LEU A 221 -7.14 -3.50 18.75
C LEU A 221 -7.69 -4.62 17.87
N ASP A 222 -8.12 -4.26 16.67
CA ASP A 222 -8.53 -5.22 15.66
C ASP A 222 -7.32 -5.99 15.15
N PHE A 223 -7.38 -7.32 15.28
CA PHE A 223 -6.32 -8.23 14.90
C PHE A 223 -6.57 -8.83 13.53
N HIS A 224 -5.59 -8.70 12.63
CA HIS A 224 -5.56 -9.34 11.32
C HIS A 224 -4.26 -10.11 11.15
N ALA A 225 -4.34 -11.28 10.50
CA ALA A 225 -3.17 -12.11 10.24
C ALA A 225 -3.37 -12.93 8.97
N GLU A 226 -2.32 -12.95 8.15
CA GLU A 226 -2.27 -13.68 6.88
C GLU A 226 -1.00 -14.52 6.81
N ALA A 227 -1.08 -15.65 6.12
CA ALA A 227 0.06 -16.51 5.84
C ALA A 227 0.28 -16.59 4.33
N LEU A 228 1.36 -16.00 3.87
CA LEU A 228 1.68 -15.81 2.46
C LEU A 228 2.71 -16.82 1.99
N THR A 229 2.50 -17.38 0.80
CA THR A 229 3.49 -18.22 0.13
C THR A 229 4.39 -17.36 -0.75
N THR A 230 5.29 -16.61 -0.15
CA THR A 230 6.16 -15.69 -0.87
C THR A 230 7.40 -16.33 -1.50
N GLY A 231 7.78 -17.54 -1.09
CA GLY A 231 9.05 -18.12 -1.53
C GLY A 231 10.29 -17.63 -0.78
N ALA A 232 10.17 -16.59 0.05
CA ALA A 232 11.29 -16.04 0.84
C ALA A 232 11.92 -17.07 1.78
N THR A 233 11.11 -17.99 2.32
CA THR A 233 11.54 -19.16 3.09
C THR A 233 10.72 -20.39 2.70
N PRO A 234 11.15 -21.62 3.04
CA PRO A 234 10.34 -22.81 2.82
C PRO A 234 9.00 -22.84 3.60
N SER A 235 8.84 -21.97 4.58
CA SER A 235 7.61 -21.81 5.36
C SER A 235 6.90 -20.53 4.92
N PRO A 236 5.56 -20.43 5.06
CA PRO A 236 4.84 -19.20 4.76
C PRO A 236 5.36 -18.01 5.55
N THR A 237 5.38 -16.84 4.93
CA THR A 237 5.60 -15.55 5.59
C THR A 237 4.32 -15.14 6.32
N LEU A 238 4.41 -14.65 7.55
CA LEU A 238 3.26 -14.15 8.30
C LEU A 238 3.22 -12.62 8.24
N VAL A 239 2.08 -12.07 7.83
CA VAL A 239 1.76 -10.64 7.95
C VAL A 239 0.77 -10.46 9.08
N VAL A 240 1.09 -9.56 10.01
CA VAL A 240 0.34 -9.36 11.24
C VAL A 240 0.05 -7.90 11.42
N SER A 241 -1.20 -7.54 11.71
CA SER A 241 -1.55 -6.18 12.10
C SER A 241 -2.50 -6.13 13.29
N TYR A 242 -2.33 -5.10 14.09
CA TYR A 242 -3.24 -4.66 15.15
C TYR A 242 -3.56 -3.22 14.90
N VAL A 243 -4.82 -2.91 14.64
CA VAL A 243 -5.28 -1.58 14.22
C VAL A 243 -6.30 -1.07 15.23
N ASP A 244 -6.15 0.18 15.65
CA ASP A 244 -7.17 0.82 16.46
C ASP A 244 -8.41 1.07 15.59
N PRO A 245 -9.58 0.49 15.89
CA PRO A 245 -10.79 0.67 15.08
C PRO A 245 -11.26 2.13 15.03
N ASN A 246 -10.85 2.96 16.00
CA ASN A 246 -11.15 4.38 16.05
C ASN A 246 -9.90 5.25 15.79
N GLY A 247 -8.82 4.66 15.29
CA GLY A 247 -7.50 5.29 15.21
C GLY A 247 -7.48 6.56 14.37
N GLU A 248 -8.20 6.61 13.26
CA GLU A 248 -8.29 7.81 12.41
C GLU A 248 -8.99 8.96 13.13
N GLU A 249 -10.13 8.70 13.79
CA GLU A 249 -10.85 9.71 14.55
C GLU A 249 -10.06 10.17 15.78
N ALA A 250 -9.41 9.25 16.48
CA ALA A 250 -8.55 9.54 17.62
C ALA A 250 -7.39 10.46 17.20
N ALA A 251 -6.69 10.08 16.11
CA ALA A 251 -5.58 10.85 15.60
C ALA A 251 -5.99 12.24 15.05
N ALA A 252 -7.18 12.36 14.43
CA ALA A 252 -7.72 13.64 13.98
C ALA A 252 -8.01 14.59 15.15
N ARG A 253 -8.33 14.04 16.34
CA ARG A 253 -8.50 14.82 17.58
C ARG A 253 -7.19 15.08 18.34
N GLY A 254 -6.08 14.47 17.89
CA GLY A 254 -4.80 14.52 18.59
C GLY A 254 -4.72 13.55 19.79
N ASP A 255 -5.64 12.59 19.87
CA ASP A 255 -5.66 11.56 20.90
C ASP A 255 -4.56 10.53 20.66
N GLU A 256 -4.21 9.76 21.71
CA GLU A 256 -3.28 8.66 21.60
C GLU A 256 -3.91 7.49 20.82
N THR A 257 -3.14 6.93 19.90
CA THR A 257 -3.50 5.74 19.15
C THR A 257 -2.40 4.68 19.24
N SER A 258 -2.76 3.44 18.98
CA SER A 258 -1.81 2.33 18.95
C SER A 258 -2.01 1.53 17.67
N TYR A 259 -0.90 1.16 17.07
CA TYR A 259 -0.87 0.37 15.86
C TYR A 259 0.37 -0.51 15.85
N VAL A 260 0.22 -1.77 15.45
CA VAL A 260 1.34 -2.70 15.26
C VAL A 260 1.19 -3.36 13.90
N PHE A 261 2.24 -3.34 13.11
CA PHE A 261 2.35 -4.09 11.87
C PHE A 261 3.68 -4.84 11.85
N ALA A 262 3.66 -6.10 11.45
CA ALA A 262 4.85 -6.92 11.32
C ALA A 262 4.76 -7.86 10.13
N ILE A 263 5.89 -8.05 9.46
CA ILE A 263 6.12 -9.17 8.55
C ILE A 263 7.14 -10.07 9.23
N ALA A 264 6.86 -11.36 9.31
CA ALA A 264 7.70 -12.31 10.02
C ALA A 264 7.94 -13.58 9.19
N ASP A 265 9.18 -14.02 9.17
CA ASP A 265 9.64 -15.20 8.46
C ASP A 265 10.17 -16.25 9.42
N LYS A 266 10.09 -17.52 9.01
CA LYS A 266 10.61 -18.63 9.83
C LYS A 266 12.10 -18.78 9.60
N THR A 267 12.89 -18.37 10.59
CA THR A 267 14.35 -18.50 10.60
C THR A 267 14.80 -19.29 11.82
N GLY A 268 15.70 -20.27 11.64
CA GLY A 268 16.21 -21.07 12.77
C GLY A 268 15.12 -21.85 13.53
N GLY A 269 14.01 -22.20 12.88
CA GLY A 269 12.93 -22.98 13.48
C GLY A 269 11.80 -22.14 14.13
N ALA A 270 11.98 -20.84 14.32
CA ALA A 270 10.99 -19.93 14.90
C ALA A 270 10.65 -18.78 13.95
N TYR A 271 9.41 -18.25 14.08
CA TYR A 271 9.04 -17.02 13.39
C TYR A 271 9.62 -15.80 14.09
N THR A 272 10.34 -14.98 13.34
CA THR A 272 10.95 -13.72 13.81
C THR A 272 10.50 -12.57 12.92
N PRO A 273 10.13 -11.40 13.50
CA PRO A 273 9.86 -10.21 12.71
C PRO A 273 11.07 -9.80 11.89
N SER A 274 10.88 -9.64 10.59
CA SER A 274 11.88 -9.16 9.63
C SER A 274 11.57 -7.75 9.13
N TYR A 275 10.34 -7.28 9.37
CA TYR A 275 9.92 -5.90 9.22
C TYR A 275 8.87 -5.57 10.29
N THR A 276 8.95 -4.37 10.87
CA THR A 276 7.96 -3.89 11.84
C THR A 276 7.67 -2.42 11.66
N ARG A 277 6.41 -2.04 11.95
CA ARG A 277 5.99 -0.65 12.07
C ARG A 277 5.07 -0.52 13.27
N VAL A 278 5.34 0.45 14.13
CA VAL A 278 4.58 0.64 15.37
C VAL A 278 4.27 2.11 15.56
N ILE A 279 3.04 2.40 15.98
CA ILE A 279 2.62 3.69 16.50
C ILE A 279 2.16 3.44 17.94
N ASN A 280 2.65 4.26 18.87
CA ASN A 280 2.23 4.23 20.27
C ASN A 280 2.30 5.65 20.82
N GLY A 281 1.16 6.30 20.97
CA GLY A 281 1.05 7.69 21.37
C GLY A 281 0.29 8.57 20.36
N ALA A 282 0.67 9.85 20.21
CA ALA A 282 0.01 10.77 19.31
C ALA A 282 0.12 10.30 17.83
N GLY A 283 -1.00 9.83 17.28
CA GLY A 283 -1.07 9.23 15.95
C GLY A 283 -1.12 10.20 14.78
N ALA A 284 -1.11 11.52 15.05
CA ALA A 284 -1.34 12.56 14.02
C ALA A 284 -0.37 12.51 12.83
N HIS A 285 0.84 11.97 13.03
CA HIS A 285 1.85 11.81 11.98
C HIS A 285 2.26 10.35 11.77
N GLY A 286 1.47 9.43 12.32
CA GLY A 286 1.69 8.01 12.15
C GLY A 286 1.46 7.58 10.71
N GLU A 287 2.31 6.71 10.20
CA GLU A 287 2.11 6.05 8.91
C GLU A 287 1.69 4.61 9.15
N TYR A 288 0.53 4.28 8.65
CA TYR A 288 -0.10 2.97 8.76
C TYR A 288 0.18 2.14 7.52
N ARG A 289 0.05 0.81 7.65
CA ARG A 289 0.19 -0.16 6.57
C ARG A 289 -0.87 -1.23 6.69
N ARG A 290 -1.38 -1.70 5.56
CA ARG A 290 -2.13 -2.94 5.49
C ARG A 290 -1.64 -3.79 4.32
N PHE A 291 -1.82 -5.08 4.42
CA PHE A 291 -1.55 -6.01 3.35
C PHE A 291 -2.58 -5.84 2.22
N VAL A 292 -2.10 -5.89 0.98
CA VAL A 292 -2.94 -5.88 -0.23
C VAL A 292 -2.83 -7.21 -0.94
N ASP A 293 -1.61 -7.60 -1.37
CA ASP A 293 -1.33 -8.85 -2.08
C ASP A 293 0.18 -9.12 -2.09
N HIS A 294 0.59 -10.23 -2.73
CA HIS A 294 1.99 -10.53 -3.01
C HIS A 294 2.15 -11.04 -4.43
N LEU A 295 3.24 -10.69 -5.12
CA LEU A 295 3.51 -11.03 -6.52
C LEU A 295 5.01 -11.09 -6.78
N ASP A 296 5.47 -12.06 -7.57
CA ASP A 296 6.85 -12.09 -8.09
C ASP A 296 6.98 -11.05 -9.21
N LEU A 297 7.30 -9.82 -8.82
CA LEU A 297 7.38 -8.67 -9.73
C LEU A 297 8.71 -8.61 -10.49
N ASP A 298 9.76 -9.21 -9.95
CA ASP A 298 11.11 -9.18 -10.58
C ASP A 298 11.54 -10.51 -11.21
N GLY A 299 10.76 -11.57 -11.02
CA GLY A 299 10.98 -12.87 -11.64
C GLY A 299 12.08 -13.69 -10.96
N ASP A 300 12.42 -13.39 -9.69
CA ASP A 300 13.45 -14.10 -8.93
C ASP A 300 12.91 -15.34 -8.19
N GLY A 301 11.59 -15.55 -8.21
CA GLY A 301 10.89 -16.65 -7.56
C GLY A 301 10.52 -16.36 -6.11
N ILE A 302 10.71 -15.10 -5.65
CA ILE A 302 10.28 -14.62 -4.35
C ILE A 302 9.26 -13.49 -4.59
N ASP A 303 8.03 -13.65 -4.11
CA ASP A 303 7.02 -12.61 -4.25
C ASP A 303 7.38 -11.39 -3.42
N GLU A 304 7.30 -10.22 -4.01
CA GLU A 304 7.23 -8.96 -3.29
C GLU A 304 5.88 -8.87 -2.58
N ILE A 305 5.88 -8.30 -1.36
CA ILE A 305 4.65 -7.99 -0.62
C ILE A 305 4.21 -6.57 -0.98
N VAL A 306 2.97 -6.44 -1.44
CA VAL A 306 2.36 -5.15 -1.74
C VAL A 306 1.51 -4.72 -0.56
N LEU A 307 1.77 -3.53 -0.07
CA LEU A 307 1.10 -2.91 1.07
C LEU A 307 0.41 -1.62 0.62
N GLU A 308 -0.75 -1.34 1.15
CA GLU A 308 -1.28 0.02 1.17
C GLU A 308 -0.74 0.75 2.38
N GLY A 309 -0.26 1.96 2.16
CA GLY A 309 0.18 2.88 3.20
C GLY A 309 -0.67 4.13 3.23
N TRP A 310 -0.87 4.70 4.43
CA TRP A 310 -1.55 5.98 4.59
C TRP A 310 -1.06 6.71 5.84
N GLN A 311 -1.25 8.01 5.85
CA GLN A 311 -1.10 8.87 7.02
C GLN A 311 -2.45 9.49 7.36
N ASN A 312 -2.66 9.84 8.62
CA ASN A 312 -3.89 10.51 9.01
C ASN A 312 -4.09 11.82 8.27
N GLY A 313 -5.25 11.95 7.60
CA GLY A 313 -5.58 13.12 6.78
C GLY A 313 -4.77 13.25 5.49
N GLY A 314 -3.97 12.22 5.15
CA GLY A 314 -3.20 12.13 3.92
C GLY A 314 -3.81 11.17 2.91
N ASP A 315 -3.24 11.18 1.71
CA ASP A 315 -3.59 10.25 0.65
C ASP A 315 -3.01 8.85 0.92
N THR A 316 -3.64 7.85 0.32
CA THR A 316 -3.13 6.48 0.32
C THR A 316 -2.14 6.28 -0.82
N TYR A 317 -1.24 5.31 -0.66
CA TYR A 317 -0.30 4.90 -1.71
C TYR A 317 -0.01 3.41 -1.58
N LEU A 318 0.42 2.78 -2.68
CA LEU A 318 0.93 1.42 -2.62
C LEU A 318 2.45 1.43 -2.39
N ALA A 319 2.91 0.57 -1.49
CA ALA A 319 4.32 0.31 -1.25
C ALA A 319 4.65 -1.14 -1.59
N VAL A 320 5.82 -1.38 -2.13
CA VAL A 320 6.29 -2.73 -2.45
C VAL A 320 7.48 -3.05 -1.58
N MET A 321 7.37 -4.18 -0.88
CA MET A 321 8.40 -4.72 0.00
C MET A 321 9.09 -5.88 -0.70
N ARG A 322 10.42 -5.86 -0.77
CA ARG A 322 11.26 -6.95 -1.29
C ARG A 322 12.01 -7.64 -0.17
N TYR A 323 12.09 -8.95 -0.25
CA TYR A 323 12.93 -9.74 0.65
C TYR A 323 14.38 -9.69 0.22
N ASN A 324 15.25 -9.30 1.14
CA ASN A 324 16.70 -9.30 0.90
C ASN A 324 17.44 -9.71 2.17
N SER A 325 18.21 -10.78 2.08
CA SER A 325 19.12 -11.23 3.14
C SER A 325 18.46 -11.35 4.52
N GLY A 326 17.24 -11.88 4.58
CA GLY A 326 16.51 -12.11 5.83
C GLY A 326 15.66 -10.93 6.30
N ARG A 327 15.47 -9.91 5.47
CA ARG A 327 14.68 -8.71 5.82
C ARG A 327 13.80 -8.26 4.66
N TRP A 328 12.61 -7.76 5.00
CA TRP A 328 11.75 -7.04 4.08
C TRP A 328 12.11 -5.57 4.07
N MET A 329 12.31 -5.01 2.88
CA MET A 329 12.65 -3.61 2.68
C MET A 329 11.73 -2.98 1.67
N GLU A 330 11.29 -1.75 1.92
CA GLU A 330 10.52 -0.99 0.95
C GLU A 330 11.43 -0.62 -0.24
N VAL A 331 11.07 -1.08 -1.43
CA VAL A 331 11.82 -0.84 -2.67
C VAL A 331 11.08 0.06 -3.64
N PHE A 332 9.79 0.29 -3.40
CA PHE A 332 8.95 1.16 -4.21
C PHE A 332 7.86 1.79 -3.36
N ARG A 333 7.54 3.04 -3.69
CA ARG A 333 6.39 3.76 -3.16
C ARG A 333 5.68 4.45 -4.32
N GLY A 334 4.40 4.17 -4.49
CA GLY A 334 3.53 4.78 -5.49
C GLY A 334 3.23 6.25 -5.21
N ALA A 335 2.59 6.88 -6.16
CA ALA A 335 2.13 8.26 -6.01
C ALA A 335 1.04 8.36 -4.92
N THR A 336 1.10 9.42 -4.13
CA THR A 336 0.09 9.76 -3.11
C THR A 336 -0.99 10.68 -3.66
N SER A 337 -0.87 11.16 -4.89
CA SER A 337 -1.81 12.09 -5.52
C SER A 337 -2.10 11.69 -6.95
N TRP A 338 -3.35 11.85 -7.34
CA TRP A 338 -3.81 11.67 -8.74
C TRP A 338 -3.39 12.83 -9.65
N CYS A 339 -3.02 13.97 -9.04
CA CYS A 339 -2.45 15.12 -9.73
C CYS A 339 -0.92 15.11 -9.60
N LEU A 340 -0.24 14.92 -10.71
CA LEU A 340 1.22 14.90 -10.78
C LEU A 340 1.83 16.27 -11.13
N ASP A 341 1.02 17.33 -11.17
CA ASP A 341 1.52 18.67 -11.43
C ASP A 341 2.40 19.12 -10.23
N PRO A 342 3.69 19.46 -10.45
CA PRO A 342 4.60 19.88 -9.39
C PRO A 342 4.11 21.05 -8.53
N ARG A 343 3.19 21.86 -9.07
CA ARG A 343 2.57 22.98 -8.34
C ARG A 343 1.54 22.53 -7.30
N HIS A 344 1.09 21.28 -7.38
CA HIS A 344 0.12 20.66 -6.48
C HIS A 344 0.73 19.49 -5.70
N ALA A 345 2.01 19.17 -5.94
CA ALA A 345 2.70 18.20 -5.10
C ALA A 345 2.69 18.72 -3.65
N PRO A 346 2.26 17.93 -2.67
CA PRO A 346 2.43 18.30 -1.27
C PRO A 346 3.91 18.60 -1.05
N PRO A 347 4.28 19.60 -0.25
CA PRO A 347 5.67 19.87 0.07
C PRO A 347 6.27 18.56 0.59
N ILE A 348 7.30 18.06 -0.11
CA ILE A 348 8.09 16.91 0.33
C ILE A 348 8.53 17.27 1.73
N GLY A 349 8.12 16.45 2.72
CA GLY A 349 8.17 16.77 4.11
C GLY A 349 9.44 17.48 4.53
N ALA A 350 9.25 18.62 5.14
CA ALA A 350 10.25 19.14 6.05
C ALA A 350 10.45 18.13 7.17
N PRO A 351 11.70 17.90 7.59
CA PRO A 351 12.06 16.89 8.57
C PRO A 351 11.34 17.03 9.91
#